data_eb1054761697b01204035b0f5a03cd0c
#
_entry.id   eb1054761697b01204035b0f5a03cd0c
#
_cell.length_a   1.000
_cell.length_b   1.000
_cell.length_c   1.000
_cell.angle_alpha   90.00
_cell.angle_beta   90.00
_cell.angle_gamma   90.00
#
_symmetry.space_group_name_H-M   'P 1'
#
loop_
_entity.id
_entity.type
_entity.pdbx_description
1 polymer ?
#
loop_
_entity_poly.entity_id
_entity_poly.type
_entity_poly.pdbx_seq_one_letter_code
_entity_poly.pdbx_strand_id
1 'polypeptide(L)'
;MMPTDQVLWNMTNNRPALPQVLHPMRDEGIGVKNRRLWNVVRIVASIFAVALSLSTVSGCIATRNWVNDQLTPMKSQLNDTNAKADRALTGLQNLHLERQLVLNSSHGPTFAFGSAALTGNGKRQIDGFFGDLDGSANSGPASDRLFVIAGHTDNVGAESYNYELGLRRANSVAGYLVSKEGIDPTQVRVVSYGASKPIADNDTPRGRRSNRRVEILVYQQKITTGG
;
A
#
# COMPACT_ATOMS: atom_id res chain seq x y z
N MET A 1 -17.71 -35.23 -12.00
CA MET A 1 -17.05 -34.78 -13.22
C MET A 1 -18.13 -34.60 -14.27
N MET A 2 -18.67 -33.39 -14.41
CA MET A 2 -19.69 -33.06 -15.42
C MET A 2 -19.12 -32.01 -16.36
N PRO A 3 -19.35 -32.08 -17.67
CA PRO A 3 -18.67 -31.28 -18.67
C PRO A 3 -19.32 -29.87 -18.79
N THR A 4 -18.47 -28.89 -18.96
CA THR A 4 -18.73 -27.42 -18.95
C THR A 4 -19.26 -26.86 -20.29
N ASP A 5 -19.85 -27.65 -21.18
CA ASP A 5 -20.18 -27.23 -22.57
C ASP A 5 -21.63 -26.85 -22.83
N GLN A 6 -22.47 -26.74 -21.81
CA GLN A 6 -23.91 -26.43 -22.03
C GLN A 6 -24.33 -24.99 -21.68
N VAL A 7 -23.46 -24.12 -21.25
CA VAL A 7 -23.84 -22.76 -20.81
C VAL A 7 -23.72 -21.70 -21.93
N LEU A 8 -23.01 -22.01 -23.01
CA LEU A 8 -22.77 -21.03 -24.10
C LEU A 8 -23.78 -21.06 -25.24
N TRP A 9 -24.75 -22.01 -25.27
CA TRP A 9 -25.69 -22.16 -26.39
C TRP A 9 -26.99 -21.35 -26.26
N ASN A 10 -27.27 -20.70 -25.12
CA ASN A 10 -28.51 -20.00 -24.88
C ASN A 10 -28.48 -18.48 -25.02
N MET A 11 -27.37 -17.87 -25.45
CA MET A 11 -27.28 -16.41 -25.58
C MET A 11 -27.34 -15.84 -27.01
N THR A 12 -27.51 -16.67 -28.03
CA THR A 12 -27.48 -16.18 -29.43
C THR A 12 -28.80 -16.18 -30.19
N ASN A 13 -29.93 -16.54 -29.56
CA ASN A 13 -31.18 -16.72 -30.32
C ASN A 13 -32.39 -15.92 -29.84
N ASN A 14 -32.19 -14.71 -29.30
CA ASN A 14 -33.31 -13.82 -28.97
C ASN A 14 -33.15 -12.49 -29.71
N ARG A 15 -33.39 -12.50 -31.04
CA ARG A 15 -33.60 -11.29 -31.83
C ARG A 15 -35.09 -10.95 -31.80
N PRO A 16 -35.51 -9.79 -31.34
CA PRO A 16 -36.90 -9.35 -31.52
C PRO A 16 -37.16 -9.07 -33.00
N ALA A 17 -38.29 -9.55 -33.49
CA ALA A 17 -38.79 -9.35 -34.86
C ALA A 17 -38.99 -7.86 -35.16
N LEU A 18 -38.45 -7.42 -36.29
CA LEU A 18 -38.69 -6.07 -36.86
C LEU A 18 -40.18 -5.93 -37.23
N PRO A 19 -40.82 -4.79 -36.95
CA PRO A 19 -42.17 -4.54 -37.38
C PRO A 19 -42.24 -4.31 -38.90
N GLN A 20 -43.24 -4.91 -39.49
CA GLN A 20 -43.58 -4.91 -40.89
C GLN A 20 -43.84 -3.52 -41.47
N VAL A 21 -43.41 -3.39 -42.68
CA VAL A 21 -43.49 -2.28 -43.63
C VAL A 21 -44.86 -1.57 -43.62
N LEU A 22 -44.83 -0.27 -43.37
CA LEU A 22 -45.96 0.64 -43.61
C LEU A 22 -46.09 0.91 -45.12
N HIS A 23 -47.25 0.59 -45.66
CA HIS A 23 -47.66 0.94 -47.06
C HIS A 23 -47.60 2.46 -47.29
N PRO A 24 -47.26 2.92 -48.48
CA PRO A 24 -47.32 4.33 -48.79
C PRO A 24 -48.76 4.84 -48.86
N MET A 25 -49.06 5.83 -48.03
CA MET A 25 -50.31 6.55 -48.13
C MET A 25 -50.37 7.34 -49.44
N ARG A 26 -51.46 7.11 -50.16
CA ARG A 26 -51.85 7.79 -51.37
C ARG A 26 -51.99 9.30 -51.12
N ASP A 27 -51.29 10.07 -51.91
CA ASP A 27 -51.28 11.51 -51.92
C ASP A 27 -52.63 12.04 -52.49
N GLU A 28 -53.54 12.41 -51.60
CA GLU A 28 -54.74 13.15 -51.97
C GLU A 28 -54.44 14.66 -51.90
N GLY A 29 -54.46 15.30 -53.07
CA GLY A 29 -54.10 16.68 -53.32
C GLY A 29 -54.89 17.67 -52.45
N ILE A 30 -54.17 18.34 -51.56
CA ILE A 30 -54.66 19.57 -50.91
C ILE A 30 -54.17 20.76 -51.71
N GLY A 31 -55.12 21.43 -52.33
CA GLY A 31 -54.98 22.52 -53.29
C GLY A 31 -54.05 23.66 -52.86
N VAL A 32 -53.19 24.02 -53.76
CA VAL A 32 -52.25 25.13 -53.69
C VAL A 32 -53.01 26.46 -53.52
N LYS A 33 -53.11 26.95 -52.28
CA LYS A 33 -53.47 28.35 -52.02
C LYS A 33 -52.78 28.98 -50.79
N ASN A 34 -51.54 28.70 -50.55
CA ASN A 34 -50.77 29.54 -49.61
C ASN A 34 -49.25 29.37 -49.73
N ARG A 35 -48.66 29.74 -50.84
CA ARG A 35 -47.19 29.80 -51.01
C ARG A 35 -46.52 30.64 -49.92
N ARG A 36 -47.20 31.63 -49.37
CA ARG A 36 -46.65 32.48 -48.29
C ARG A 36 -46.63 31.71 -46.93
N LEU A 37 -47.61 30.91 -46.61
CA LEU A 37 -47.66 30.08 -45.42
C LEU A 37 -46.59 28.98 -45.46
N TRP A 38 -46.40 28.35 -46.62
CA TRP A 38 -45.37 27.31 -46.77
C TRP A 38 -43.96 27.86 -46.64
N ASN A 39 -43.72 29.09 -47.15
CA ASN A 39 -42.44 29.75 -46.98
C ASN A 39 -42.16 30.11 -45.50
N VAL A 40 -43.19 30.56 -44.77
CA VAL A 40 -43.07 30.84 -43.31
C VAL A 40 -42.79 29.55 -42.54
N VAL A 41 -43.49 28.46 -42.85
CA VAL A 41 -43.28 27.14 -42.17
C VAL A 41 -41.83 26.64 -42.46
N ARG A 42 -41.36 26.77 -43.72
CA ARG A 42 -39.97 26.36 -44.07
C ARG A 42 -38.93 27.22 -43.37
N ILE A 43 -39.14 28.50 -43.23
CA ILE A 43 -38.23 29.42 -42.52
C ILE A 43 -38.23 29.09 -41.03
N VAL A 44 -39.39 28.88 -40.41
CA VAL A 44 -39.49 28.50 -39.00
C VAL A 44 -38.86 27.15 -38.75
N ALA A 45 -39.09 26.15 -39.61
CA ALA A 45 -38.48 24.83 -39.52
C ALA A 45 -36.93 24.91 -39.67
N SER A 46 -36.44 25.77 -40.56
CA SER A 46 -34.98 25.99 -40.72
C SER A 46 -34.38 26.66 -39.51
N ILE A 47 -35.05 27.63 -38.90
CA ILE A 47 -34.59 28.29 -37.65
C ILE A 47 -34.55 27.29 -36.50
N PHE A 48 -35.56 26.42 -36.37
CA PHE A 48 -35.59 25.37 -35.38
C PHE A 48 -34.49 24.32 -35.59
N ALA A 49 -34.20 23.93 -36.82
CA ALA A 49 -33.12 23.00 -37.15
C ALA A 49 -31.73 23.59 -36.83
N VAL A 50 -31.54 24.88 -37.08
CA VAL A 50 -30.30 25.57 -36.73
C VAL A 50 -30.16 25.76 -35.21
N ALA A 51 -31.27 26.08 -34.51
CA ALA A 51 -31.23 26.18 -33.03
C ALA A 51 -30.97 24.84 -32.36
N LEU A 52 -31.52 23.75 -32.93
CA LEU A 52 -31.26 22.39 -32.37
C LEU A 52 -29.81 21.93 -32.64
N SER A 53 -29.20 22.31 -33.77
CA SER A 53 -27.81 21.99 -34.08
C SER A 53 -26.80 22.80 -33.22
N LEU A 54 -27.14 24.04 -32.87
CA LEU A 54 -26.33 24.87 -31.97
C LEU A 54 -26.38 24.39 -30.51
N SER A 55 -27.48 23.83 -30.05
CA SER A 55 -27.60 23.32 -28.68
C SER A 55 -26.78 22.03 -28.44
N THR A 56 -26.57 21.20 -29.45
CA THR A 56 -25.79 19.97 -29.32
C THR A 56 -24.29 20.25 -29.22
N VAL A 57 -23.78 21.32 -29.83
CA VAL A 57 -22.35 21.69 -29.76
C VAL A 57 -22.01 22.33 -28.40
N SER A 58 -22.92 23.11 -27.83
CA SER A 58 -22.70 23.73 -26.51
C SER A 58 -22.67 22.71 -25.36
N GLY A 59 -23.45 21.63 -25.46
CA GLY A 59 -23.46 20.57 -24.44
C GLY A 59 -22.15 19.78 -24.34
N CYS A 60 -21.50 19.54 -25.50
CA CYS A 60 -20.21 18.81 -25.50
C CYS A 60 -19.04 19.62 -24.95
N ILE A 61 -19.04 20.93 -25.11
CA ILE A 61 -17.99 21.81 -24.59
C ILE A 61 -18.15 21.98 -23.08
N ALA A 62 -19.38 22.16 -22.61
CA ALA A 62 -19.68 22.28 -21.18
C ALA A 62 -19.32 21.00 -20.38
N THR A 63 -19.62 19.82 -20.94
CA THR A 63 -19.26 18.53 -20.29
C THR A 63 -17.74 18.30 -20.27
N ARG A 64 -17.03 18.72 -21.31
CA ARG A 64 -15.57 18.58 -21.36
C ARG A 64 -14.86 19.45 -20.34
N ASN A 65 -15.30 20.67 -20.14
CA ASN A 65 -14.75 21.57 -19.12
C ASN A 65 -15.09 21.06 -17.71
N TRP A 66 -16.30 20.65 -17.46
CA TRP A 66 -16.70 20.08 -16.19
C TRP A 66 -15.90 18.82 -15.81
N VAL A 67 -15.69 17.91 -16.79
CA VAL A 67 -14.84 16.72 -16.57
C VAL A 67 -13.39 17.10 -16.26
N ASN A 68 -12.84 18.08 -16.98
CA ASN A 68 -11.48 18.56 -16.71
C ASN A 68 -11.36 19.19 -15.31
N ASP A 69 -12.36 19.97 -14.88
CA ASP A 69 -12.37 20.59 -13.56
C ASP A 69 -12.44 19.54 -12.44
N GLN A 70 -13.16 18.44 -12.65
CA GLN A 70 -13.20 17.32 -11.69
C GLN A 70 -11.91 16.48 -11.71
N LEU A 71 -11.26 16.35 -12.87
CA LEU A 71 -10.04 15.55 -13.00
C LEU A 71 -8.78 16.30 -12.51
N THR A 72 -8.78 17.62 -12.54
CA THR A 72 -7.62 18.42 -12.12
C THR A 72 -7.23 18.19 -10.67
N PRO A 73 -8.14 18.24 -9.67
CA PRO A 73 -7.79 17.96 -8.29
C PRO A 73 -7.36 16.50 -8.07
N MET A 74 -7.98 15.54 -8.79
CA MET A 74 -7.57 14.13 -8.73
C MET A 74 -6.15 13.92 -9.27
N LYS A 75 -5.79 14.56 -10.38
CA LYS A 75 -4.43 14.54 -10.92
C LYS A 75 -3.42 15.15 -9.97
N SER A 76 -3.77 16.25 -9.31
CA SER A 76 -2.93 16.89 -8.30
C SER A 76 -2.70 15.95 -7.11
N GLN A 77 -3.76 15.35 -6.57
CA GLN A 77 -3.65 14.36 -5.48
C GLN A 77 -2.82 13.13 -5.87
N LEU A 78 -2.99 12.63 -7.11
CA LEU A 78 -2.20 11.52 -7.61
C LEU A 78 -0.72 11.88 -7.71
N ASN A 79 -0.39 13.06 -8.24
CA ASN A 79 0.98 13.55 -8.32
C ASN A 79 1.61 13.74 -6.93
N ASP A 80 0.87 14.29 -5.96
CA ASP A 80 1.32 14.43 -4.58
C ASP A 80 1.55 13.07 -3.92
N THR A 81 0.67 12.11 -4.17
CA THR A 81 0.80 10.75 -3.64
C THR A 81 2.01 10.04 -4.26
N ASN A 82 2.21 10.16 -5.57
CA ASN A 82 3.38 9.59 -6.25
C ASN A 82 4.67 10.24 -5.74
N ALA A 83 4.71 11.56 -5.59
CA ALA A 83 5.88 12.26 -5.05
C ALA A 83 6.19 11.84 -3.59
N LYS A 84 5.17 11.57 -2.76
CA LYS A 84 5.36 11.02 -1.42
C LYS A 84 5.87 9.58 -1.46
N ALA A 85 5.35 8.75 -2.37
CA ALA A 85 5.81 7.39 -2.57
C ALA A 85 7.27 7.36 -3.06
N ASP A 86 7.64 8.20 -4.00
CA ASP A 86 9.01 8.30 -4.52
C ASP A 86 9.99 8.76 -3.43
N ARG A 87 9.60 9.73 -2.59
CA ARG A 87 10.41 10.15 -1.43
C ARG A 87 10.59 9.02 -0.42
N ALA A 88 9.51 8.26 -0.14
CA ALA A 88 9.57 7.11 0.76
C ALA A 88 10.47 6.00 0.20
N LEU A 89 10.38 5.69 -1.09
CA LEU A 89 11.23 4.72 -1.78
C LEU A 89 12.71 5.16 -1.75
N THR A 90 12.98 6.42 -2.05
CA THR A 90 14.35 6.98 -1.98
C THR A 90 14.88 6.93 -0.54
N GLY A 91 14.04 7.23 0.45
CA GLY A 91 14.40 7.09 1.86
C GLY A 91 14.78 5.66 2.24
N LEU A 92 14.01 4.67 1.74
CA LEU A 92 14.32 3.26 1.97
C LEU A 92 15.60 2.79 1.24
N GLN A 93 15.85 3.28 0.03
CA GLN A 93 17.06 2.95 -0.73
C GLN A 93 18.34 3.51 -0.09
N ASN A 94 18.20 4.60 0.65
CA ASN A 94 19.32 5.22 1.36
C ASN A 94 19.58 4.61 2.74
N LEU A 95 18.73 3.67 3.21
CA LEU A 95 18.97 2.93 4.45
C LEU A 95 19.97 1.82 4.20
N HIS A 96 21.07 1.82 4.93
CA HIS A 96 22.00 0.70 4.97
C HIS A 96 22.11 0.16 6.40
N LEU A 97 22.29 -1.15 6.51
CA LEU A 97 22.51 -1.80 7.80
C LEU A 97 23.90 -1.42 8.31
N GLU A 98 23.96 -0.64 9.39
CA GLU A 98 25.20 -0.22 10.04
C GLU A 98 25.72 -1.31 10.96
N ARG A 99 24.84 -1.83 11.83
CA ARG A 99 25.19 -2.85 12.83
C ARG A 99 23.99 -3.76 13.15
N GLN A 100 24.31 -4.93 13.68
CA GLN A 100 23.33 -5.89 14.18
C GLN A 100 23.79 -6.50 15.50
N LEU A 101 22.91 -6.55 16.48
CA LEU A 101 23.07 -7.34 17.71
C LEU A 101 22.03 -8.46 17.73
N VAL A 102 22.49 -9.69 17.98
CA VAL A 102 21.61 -10.85 18.15
C VAL A 102 21.62 -11.25 19.63
N LEU A 103 20.54 -10.93 20.31
CA LEU A 103 20.29 -11.31 21.70
C LEU A 103 19.71 -12.75 21.74
N ASN A 104 20.55 -13.73 21.99
CA ASN A 104 20.16 -15.12 22.11
C ASN A 104 20.66 -15.72 23.44
N SER A 105 20.25 -16.95 23.73
CA SER A 105 20.63 -17.64 24.96
C SER A 105 21.97 -18.37 24.90
N SER A 106 22.80 -18.13 23.89
CA SER A 106 24.09 -18.82 23.70
C SER A 106 25.12 -18.42 24.76
N HIS A 107 25.05 -17.18 25.25
CA HIS A 107 25.92 -16.62 26.29
C HIS A 107 25.19 -16.40 27.62
N GLY A 108 24.19 -17.24 27.90
CA GLY A 108 23.32 -17.15 29.06
C GLY A 108 21.94 -16.60 28.74
N PRO A 109 20.98 -16.72 29.64
CA PRO A 109 19.58 -16.35 29.37
C PRO A 109 19.44 -14.85 29.14
N THR A 110 18.91 -14.48 27.99
CA THR A 110 18.60 -13.08 27.66
C THR A 110 17.27 -12.64 28.25
N PHE A 111 16.30 -13.56 28.31
CA PHE A 111 14.99 -13.37 28.91
C PHE A 111 14.76 -14.40 30.03
N ALA A 112 13.97 -14.06 31.00
CA ALA A 112 13.50 -15.01 32.01
C ALA A 112 12.69 -16.14 31.34
N PHE A 113 12.70 -17.32 31.94
CA PHE A 113 12.00 -18.49 31.39
C PHE A 113 10.50 -18.21 31.20
N GLY A 114 9.98 -18.51 30.00
CA GLY A 114 8.57 -18.28 29.66
C GLY A 114 8.15 -16.79 29.64
N SER A 115 9.10 -15.87 29.74
CA SER A 115 8.84 -14.43 29.93
C SER A 115 9.45 -13.59 28.80
N ALA A 116 9.03 -12.33 28.77
CA ALA A 116 9.63 -11.27 27.96
C ALA A 116 10.51 -10.32 28.80
N ALA A 117 10.65 -10.54 30.09
CA ALA A 117 11.48 -9.71 30.94
C ALA A 117 12.99 -9.92 30.63
N LEU A 118 13.69 -8.84 30.33
CA LEU A 118 15.14 -8.85 30.11
C LEU A 118 15.88 -9.20 31.42
N THR A 119 16.82 -10.14 31.33
CA THR A 119 17.73 -10.45 32.42
C THR A 119 18.86 -9.42 32.51
N GLY A 120 19.61 -9.46 33.60
CA GLY A 120 20.83 -8.63 33.72
C GLY A 120 21.87 -8.94 32.63
N ASN A 121 21.91 -10.21 32.15
CA ASN A 121 22.79 -10.59 31.05
C ASN A 121 22.35 -9.96 29.72
N GLY A 122 21.04 -9.99 29.42
CA GLY A 122 20.48 -9.34 28.23
C GLY A 122 20.76 -7.83 28.22
N LYS A 123 20.58 -7.17 29.36
CA LYS A 123 20.86 -5.73 29.52
C LYS A 123 22.32 -5.41 29.24
N ARG A 124 23.26 -6.15 29.84
CA ARG A 124 24.71 -5.93 29.60
C ARG A 124 25.12 -6.12 28.14
N GLN A 125 24.50 -7.05 27.42
CA GLN A 125 24.78 -7.22 25.99
C GLN A 125 24.31 -6.00 25.19
N ILE A 126 23.17 -5.41 25.54
CA ILE A 126 22.67 -4.18 24.93
C ILE A 126 23.60 -3.00 25.26
N ASP A 127 23.89 -2.79 26.55
CA ASP A 127 24.77 -1.70 27.01
C ASP A 127 26.15 -1.74 26.31
N GLY A 128 26.75 -2.94 26.20
CA GLY A 128 28.03 -3.11 25.48
C GLY A 128 27.93 -2.78 24.00
N PHE A 129 26.85 -3.23 23.35
CA PHE A 129 26.63 -2.95 21.93
C PHE A 129 26.49 -1.44 21.64
N PHE A 130 25.75 -0.72 22.50
CA PHE A 130 25.56 0.72 22.37
C PHE A 130 26.83 1.51 22.72
N GLY A 131 27.57 1.09 23.74
CA GLY A 131 28.87 1.66 24.05
C GLY A 131 29.86 1.57 22.88
N ASP A 132 29.89 0.43 22.17
CA ASP A 132 30.70 0.23 20.97
C ASP A 132 30.17 1.03 19.76
N LEU A 133 28.82 1.20 19.66
CA LEU A 133 28.21 1.94 18.58
C LEU A 133 28.51 3.45 18.66
N ASP A 134 28.45 4.03 19.86
CA ASP A 134 28.72 5.44 20.09
C ASP A 134 30.22 5.77 20.02
N GLY A 135 31.09 4.81 20.35
CA GLY A 135 32.55 4.92 20.24
C GLY A 135 33.12 4.72 18.83
N SER A 136 32.27 4.36 17.84
CA SER A 136 32.74 4.09 16.48
C SER A 136 32.95 5.38 15.69
N ALA A 137 34.17 5.62 15.22
CA ALA A 137 34.51 6.79 14.42
C ALA A 137 33.75 6.93 13.08
N ASN A 138 33.11 5.85 12.63
CA ASN A 138 32.31 5.80 11.38
C ASN A 138 30.79 5.86 11.63
N SER A 139 30.38 6.05 12.88
CA SER A 139 28.96 6.19 13.20
C SER A 139 28.49 7.60 12.86
N GLY A 140 27.49 7.68 12.00
CA GLY A 140 26.83 8.96 11.71
C GLY A 140 26.03 9.47 12.92
N PRO A 141 25.39 10.66 12.79
CA PRO A 141 24.59 11.23 13.86
C PRO A 141 23.53 10.23 14.37
N ALA A 142 23.37 10.16 15.70
CA ALA A 142 22.37 9.27 16.31
C ALA A 142 20.93 9.58 15.81
N SER A 143 20.67 10.85 15.43
CA SER A 143 19.38 11.29 14.87
C SER A 143 19.01 10.61 13.55
N ASP A 144 19.99 10.12 12.80
CA ASP A 144 19.78 9.56 11.45
C ASP A 144 19.69 8.03 11.46
N ARG A 145 19.62 7.44 12.66
CA ARG A 145 19.53 5.99 12.84
C ARG A 145 18.07 5.54 12.97
N LEU A 146 17.80 4.36 12.42
CA LEU A 146 16.54 3.63 12.63
C LEU A 146 16.86 2.29 13.29
N PHE A 147 16.22 2.02 14.42
CA PHE A 147 16.38 0.77 15.17
C PHE A 147 15.19 -0.14 14.89
N VAL A 148 15.44 -1.28 14.27
CA VAL A 148 14.44 -2.32 14.06
C VAL A 148 14.69 -3.46 15.04
N ILE A 149 13.71 -3.71 15.91
CA ILE A 149 13.77 -4.74 16.94
C ILE A 149 12.89 -5.91 16.51
N ALA A 150 13.52 -7.02 16.14
CA ALA A 150 12.86 -8.19 15.58
C ALA A 150 12.82 -9.35 16.59
N GLY A 151 11.63 -9.77 16.99
CA GLY A 151 11.42 -10.89 17.91
C GLY A 151 11.19 -12.21 17.20
N HIS A 152 11.90 -13.27 17.65
CA HIS A 152 11.81 -14.62 17.11
C HIS A 152 11.63 -15.65 18.21
N THR A 153 10.97 -16.76 17.87
CA THR A 153 10.80 -17.92 18.73
C THR A 153 11.29 -19.19 18.04
N ASP A 154 11.32 -20.30 18.76
CA ASP A 154 11.36 -21.62 18.14
C ASP A 154 9.95 -22.02 17.65
N ASN A 155 9.85 -23.23 17.07
CA ASN A 155 8.59 -23.76 16.52
C ASN A 155 7.70 -24.47 17.55
N VAL A 156 8.02 -24.41 18.84
CA VAL A 156 7.22 -25.08 19.89
C VAL A 156 6.04 -24.21 20.28
N GLY A 157 4.82 -24.77 20.15
CA GLY A 157 3.58 -24.10 20.49
C GLY A 157 2.83 -23.50 19.29
N ALA A 158 1.69 -22.87 19.56
CA ALA A 158 0.86 -22.28 18.53
C ALA A 158 1.55 -21.05 17.87
N GLU A 159 1.32 -20.88 16.59
CA GLU A 159 1.91 -19.77 15.80
C GLU A 159 1.54 -18.40 16.39
N SER A 160 0.27 -18.21 16.73
CA SER A 160 -0.21 -16.96 17.34
C SER A 160 0.47 -16.66 18.67
N TYR A 161 0.63 -17.67 19.53
CA TYR A 161 1.35 -17.54 20.80
C TYR A 161 2.82 -17.15 20.57
N ASN A 162 3.49 -17.79 19.60
CA ASN A 162 4.87 -17.51 19.25
C ASN A 162 5.05 -16.10 18.68
N TYR A 163 4.12 -15.64 17.85
CA TYR A 163 4.10 -14.28 17.35
C TYR A 163 4.01 -13.27 18.52
N GLU A 164 3.04 -13.47 19.42
CA GLU A 164 2.83 -12.61 20.59
C GLU A 164 4.04 -12.62 21.56
N LEU A 165 4.63 -13.78 21.80
CA LEU A 165 5.81 -13.90 22.65
C LEU A 165 7.01 -13.16 22.04
N GLY A 166 7.23 -13.32 20.72
CA GLY A 166 8.25 -12.60 19.99
C GLY A 166 8.06 -11.08 20.08
N LEU A 167 6.80 -10.62 19.90
CA LEU A 167 6.44 -9.22 20.00
C LEU A 167 6.68 -8.65 21.40
N ARG A 168 6.25 -9.34 22.45
CA ARG A 168 6.48 -8.90 23.83
C ARG A 168 7.97 -8.79 24.17
N ARG A 169 8.80 -9.74 23.71
CA ARG A 169 10.25 -9.69 23.89
C ARG A 169 10.90 -8.51 23.17
N ALA A 170 10.50 -8.28 21.92
CA ALA A 170 10.98 -7.14 21.14
C ALA A 170 10.57 -5.81 21.79
N ASN A 171 9.33 -5.70 22.29
CA ASN A 171 8.88 -4.52 23.04
C ASN A 171 9.68 -4.27 24.33
N SER A 172 10.07 -5.33 25.04
CA SER A 172 10.90 -5.19 26.26
C SER A 172 12.29 -4.64 25.93
N VAL A 173 12.87 -5.06 24.80
CA VAL A 173 14.13 -4.51 24.30
C VAL A 173 13.94 -3.05 23.88
N ALA A 174 12.92 -2.75 23.09
CA ALA A 174 12.60 -1.38 22.65
C ALA A 174 12.39 -0.42 23.84
N GLY A 175 11.64 -0.85 24.86
CA GLY A 175 11.46 -0.09 26.10
C GLY A 175 12.78 0.16 26.83
N TYR A 176 13.70 -0.81 26.83
CA TYR A 176 15.04 -0.64 27.41
C TYR A 176 15.88 0.38 26.62
N LEU A 177 15.86 0.33 25.29
CA LEU A 177 16.57 1.28 24.43
C LEU A 177 16.10 2.71 24.68
N VAL A 178 14.78 2.92 24.73
CA VAL A 178 14.21 4.26 24.97
C VAL A 178 14.55 4.75 26.38
N SER A 179 14.37 3.89 27.41
CA SER A 179 14.47 4.34 28.80
C SER A 179 15.92 4.42 29.32
N LYS A 180 16.82 3.59 28.82
CA LYS A 180 18.20 3.48 29.32
C LYS A 180 19.21 4.10 28.39
N GLU A 181 19.10 3.80 27.08
CA GLU A 181 20.05 4.29 26.07
C GLU A 181 19.61 5.67 25.49
N GLY A 182 18.45 6.18 25.90
CA GLY A 182 17.97 7.49 25.49
C GLY A 182 17.57 7.60 24.02
N ILE A 183 17.29 6.48 23.36
CA ILE A 183 16.89 6.45 21.96
C ILE A 183 15.49 7.07 21.80
N ASP A 184 15.33 7.97 20.81
CA ASP A 184 14.04 8.56 20.50
C ASP A 184 13.03 7.47 20.08
N PRO A 185 11.86 7.38 20.71
CA PRO A 185 10.83 6.40 20.35
C PRO A 185 10.44 6.44 18.88
N THR A 186 10.55 7.58 18.21
CA THR A 186 10.25 7.72 16.77
C THR A 186 11.25 7.00 15.86
N GLN A 187 12.44 6.69 16.38
CA GLN A 187 13.48 5.95 15.69
C GLN A 187 13.37 4.44 15.90
N VAL A 188 12.47 3.96 16.76
CA VAL A 188 12.32 2.54 17.08
C VAL A 188 11.15 1.91 16.34
N ARG A 189 11.38 0.77 15.70
CA ARG A 189 10.36 -0.06 15.07
C ARG A 189 10.42 -1.46 15.66
N VAL A 190 9.28 -2.00 16.06
CA VAL A 190 9.17 -3.33 16.65
C VAL A 190 8.41 -4.23 15.67
N VAL A 191 8.98 -5.41 15.42
CA VAL A 191 8.38 -6.44 14.59
C VAL A 191 8.50 -7.80 15.27
N SER A 192 7.60 -8.73 14.97
CA SER A 192 7.73 -10.11 15.38
C SER A 192 7.60 -11.03 14.17
N TYR A 193 8.47 -11.99 14.09
CA TYR A 193 8.40 -13.08 13.11
C TYR A 193 7.92 -14.39 13.76
N GLY A 194 7.74 -14.44 15.10
CA GLY A 194 7.43 -15.69 15.78
C GLY A 194 8.41 -16.78 15.37
N ALA A 195 7.90 -17.93 14.95
CA ALA A 195 8.67 -19.07 14.48
C ALA A 195 8.97 -19.04 12.97
N SER A 196 8.48 -18.06 12.20
CA SER A 196 8.49 -18.09 10.73
C SER A 196 9.86 -17.87 10.08
N LYS A 197 10.84 -17.35 10.86
CA LYS A 197 12.21 -17.09 10.35
C LYS A 197 13.28 -17.76 11.24
N PRO A 198 13.42 -19.10 11.19
CA PRO A 198 14.46 -19.81 11.94
C PRO A 198 15.84 -19.55 11.32
N ILE A 199 16.88 -19.51 12.18
CA ILE A 199 18.32 -19.45 11.78
C ILE A 199 19.04 -20.77 12.03
N ALA A 200 18.40 -21.71 12.69
CA ALA A 200 18.93 -23.01 12.99
C ALA A 200 17.79 -24.05 12.99
N ASP A 201 18.16 -25.31 12.90
CA ASP A 201 17.23 -26.43 12.89
C ASP A 201 16.43 -26.52 14.21
N ASN A 202 15.11 -26.50 14.12
CA ASN A 202 14.19 -26.60 15.25
C ASN A 202 14.11 -28.00 15.87
N ASP A 203 14.55 -29.04 15.20
CA ASP A 203 14.50 -30.42 15.71
C ASP A 203 15.52 -30.61 16.84
N THR A 204 16.56 -29.79 16.88
CA THR A 204 17.58 -29.88 17.92
C THR A 204 17.35 -28.88 19.06
N PRO A 205 17.62 -29.25 20.33
CA PRO A 205 17.53 -28.32 21.46
C PRO A 205 18.48 -27.11 21.31
N ARG A 206 19.63 -27.31 20.65
CA ARG A 206 20.61 -26.24 20.38
C ARG A 206 20.04 -25.25 19.36
N GLY A 207 19.48 -25.75 18.24
CA GLY A 207 18.89 -24.90 17.22
C GLY A 207 17.70 -24.12 17.75
N ARG A 208 16.83 -24.73 18.54
CA ARG A 208 15.72 -24.00 19.19
C ARG A 208 16.22 -22.88 20.10
N ARG A 209 17.33 -23.08 20.83
CA ARG A 209 17.93 -21.98 21.62
C ARG A 209 18.43 -20.83 20.74
N SER A 210 18.99 -21.12 19.57
CA SER A 210 19.43 -20.10 18.63
C SER A 210 18.25 -19.35 18.01
N ASN A 211 17.13 -20.05 17.75
CA ASN A 211 15.93 -19.46 17.18
C ASN A 211 15.20 -18.53 18.16
N ARG A 212 15.23 -18.83 19.48
CA ARG A 212 14.72 -17.92 20.51
C ARG A 212 15.62 -16.74 20.72
N ARG A 213 15.46 -15.70 19.89
CA ARG A 213 16.32 -14.52 19.86
C ARG A 213 15.52 -13.24 19.65
N VAL A 214 16.15 -12.12 19.97
CA VAL A 214 15.75 -10.78 19.49
C VAL A 214 16.92 -10.19 18.74
N GLU A 215 16.67 -9.67 17.57
CA GLU A 215 17.66 -8.95 16.77
C GLU A 215 17.43 -7.46 16.91
N ILE A 216 18.51 -6.70 17.15
CA ILE A 216 18.53 -5.24 17.06
C ILE A 216 19.30 -4.90 15.80
N LEU A 217 18.59 -4.38 14.82
CA LEU A 217 19.14 -3.95 13.53
C LEU A 217 19.23 -2.43 13.55
N VAL A 218 20.43 -1.89 13.40
CA VAL A 218 20.67 -0.46 13.33
C VAL A 218 20.90 -0.08 11.87
N TYR A 219 19.97 0.68 11.33
CA TYR A 219 20.07 1.26 10.00
C TYR A 219 20.44 2.72 10.09
N GLN A 220 21.33 3.16 9.21
CA GLN A 220 21.66 4.56 9.04
C GLN A 220 21.14 5.06 7.70
N GLN A 221 20.55 6.24 7.70
CA GLN A 221 20.17 6.92 6.48
C GLN A 221 21.39 7.62 5.89
N LYS A 222 21.81 7.22 4.70
CA LYS A 222 22.86 7.88 3.96
C LYS A 222 22.29 9.17 3.36
N ILE A 223 22.60 10.30 3.95
CA ILE A 223 22.25 11.60 3.36
C ILE A 223 23.19 11.81 2.18
N THR A 224 22.72 11.57 0.97
CA THR A 224 23.40 12.01 -0.25
C THR A 224 23.15 13.52 -0.33
N THR A 225 24.09 14.33 0.19
CA THR A 225 24.17 15.75 -0.16
C THR A 225 24.43 15.79 -1.66
N GLY A 226 23.38 16.09 -2.44
CA GLY A 226 23.51 16.35 -3.86
C GLY A 226 24.44 17.55 -4.03
N GLY A 227 25.57 17.29 -4.69
CA GLY A 227 26.47 18.32 -5.17
C GLY A 227 25.89 19.04 -6.39
#